data_951bd9df9754d7a2e83aa3b3316fc08c
#
_entry.id   951bd9df9754d7a2e83aa3b3316fc08c
#
_cell.length_a   1.000
_cell.length_b   1.000
_cell.length_c   1.000
_cell.angle_alpha   90.00
_cell.angle_beta   90.00
_cell.angle_gamma   90.00
#
_symmetry.space_group_name_H-M   'P 1'
#
loop_
_entity.id
_entity.type
_entity.pdbx_description
1 polymer ?
#
loop_
_entity_poly.entity_id
_entity_poly.type
_entity_poly.pdbx_seq_one_letter_code
_entity_poly.pdbx_strand_id
1 'polypeptide(L)'
;MVHTATLICQTITSEEYTAFVARAGKDGVKWYRSTKEAVLELYKDIGVRVSVRKEFSQEYKGYIVVCRVNFHRLVSPLDVAGVYTHGEYEAMRVTFDNIMTVYGLPTLERYIVNRIDYCVNIVTPYAAEYIKLMQKGNKPYNLTIPYDKKNHERYQKEGSVYYHSTAYDKRKKSTGAYTINFYDKYAQKESEGLSGKDLEPYQNILRIEVQCHSPKVDTLKRKFQLWNKSPKLMLSSEISRAVLHEAVLRVAGTGDYYRRAEALSMIEALPCRGATKENIQKIMDEIGIQYGSVWRARQKLVKDTQELKEEQFRNAMNKLKEIGVNPVTIGNSRKVRGLPKRAGLPNVWKLYEEQYGG
;
A
#
# COMPACT_ATOMS: atom_id res chain seq x y z
N MET A 1 7.95 -6.48 4.88
CA MET A 1 8.48 -5.10 4.87
C MET A 1 7.39 -4.15 5.35
N VAL A 2 7.76 -3.15 6.12
CA VAL A 2 6.81 -2.22 6.75
C VAL A 2 7.37 -0.80 6.66
N HIS A 3 6.50 0.20 6.50
CA HIS A 3 6.87 1.61 6.51
C HIS A 3 6.58 2.23 7.87
N THR A 4 5.31 2.27 8.26
CA THR A 4 4.88 2.86 9.52
C THR A 4 3.85 2.00 10.22
N ALA A 5 3.73 2.19 11.54
CA ALA A 5 2.60 1.66 12.30
C ALA A 5 2.10 2.67 13.34
N THR A 6 0.88 2.46 13.77
CA THR A 6 0.34 3.05 14.98
C THR A 6 0.21 1.95 16.04
N LEU A 7 0.93 2.12 17.12
CA LEU A 7 0.98 1.24 18.26
C LEU A 7 0.17 1.85 19.40
N ILE A 8 -0.54 1.03 20.16
CA ILE A 8 -1.34 1.46 21.32
C ILE A 8 -0.96 0.63 22.54
N CYS A 9 -0.71 1.29 23.66
CA CYS A 9 -0.66 0.70 24.98
C CYS A 9 -1.78 1.29 25.85
N GLN A 10 -2.70 0.46 26.31
CA GLN A 10 -3.91 0.87 27.06
C GLN A 10 -3.75 0.79 28.57
N THR A 11 -2.57 0.41 29.08
CA THR A 11 -2.39 0.05 30.49
C THR A 11 -1.28 0.86 31.16
N ILE A 12 -1.25 2.19 30.96
CA ILE A 12 -0.30 3.01 31.73
C ILE A 12 -0.94 3.55 33.01
N THR A 13 -0.14 3.57 34.05
CA THR A 13 -0.54 4.07 35.36
C THR A 13 -0.53 5.60 35.43
N SER A 14 -1.08 6.16 36.51
CA SER A 14 -0.98 7.60 36.77
C SER A 14 0.45 8.03 37.00
N GLU A 15 1.27 7.19 37.61
CA GLU A 15 2.70 7.43 37.85
C GLU A 15 3.47 7.46 36.52
N GLU A 16 3.27 6.48 35.61
CA GLU A 16 3.86 6.46 34.29
C GLU A 16 3.48 7.71 33.48
N TYR A 17 2.21 8.13 33.56
CA TYR A 17 1.74 9.37 32.92
C TYR A 17 2.44 10.62 33.49
N THR A 18 2.53 10.72 34.81
CA THR A 18 3.18 11.85 35.49
C THR A 18 4.68 11.91 35.15
N ALA A 19 5.34 10.75 35.14
CA ALA A 19 6.74 10.64 34.77
C ALA A 19 6.99 11.06 33.32
N PHE A 20 6.10 10.64 32.39
CA PHE A 20 6.13 11.08 31.00
C PHE A 20 6.03 12.60 30.87
N VAL A 21 5.02 13.19 31.51
CA VAL A 21 4.80 14.63 31.43
C VAL A 21 5.98 15.42 31.98
N ALA A 22 6.55 14.99 33.12
CA ALA A 22 7.70 15.66 33.74
C ALA A 22 8.97 15.58 32.87
N ARG A 23 9.23 14.43 32.23
CA ARG A 23 10.42 14.22 31.39
C ARG A 23 10.28 14.86 30.03
N ALA A 24 9.16 14.59 29.36
CA ALA A 24 8.89 15.09 28.01
C ALA A 24 8.66 16.63 27.98
N GLY A 25 8.25 17.22 29.11
CA GLY A 25 8.13 18.69 29.24
C GLY A 25 9.43 19.44 29.01
N LYS A 26 10.59 18.80 29.23
CA LYS A 26 11.93 19.35 28.97
C LYS A 26 12.25 19.35 27.47
N ASP A 27 11.67 18.41 26.71
CA ASP A 27 11.94 18.21 25.29
C ASP A 27 10.85 18.82 24.37
N GLY A 28 9.98 19.68 24.90
CA GLY A 28 9.03 20.45 24.11
C GLY A 28 7.72 19.72 23.81
N VAL A 29 7.11 19.10 24.81
CA VAL A 29 5.77 18.51 24.70
C VAL A 29 4.74 19.56 24.29
N LYS A 30 3.97 19.22 23.26
CA LYS A 30 2.81 20.01 22.83
C LYS A 30 1.54 19.52 23.53
N TRP A 31 0.82 20.45 24.16
CA TRP A 31 -0.46 20.17 24.80
C TRP A 31 -1.63 20.52 23.88
N TYR A 32 -2.44 19.54 23.57
CA TYR A 32 -3.69 19.74 22.82
C TYR A 32 -4.88 19.75 23.78
N ARG A 33 -5.38 20.93 24.13
CA ARG A 33 -6.49 21.09 25.09
C ARG A 33 -7.80 20.41 24.62
N SER A 34 -8.08 20.43 23.31
CA SER A 34 -9.30 19.83 22.74
C SER A 34 -9.34 18.31 22.90
N THR A 35 -8.21 17.64 22.82
CA THR A 35 -8.10 16.18 22.95
C THR A 35 -7.57 15.73 24.30
N LYS A 36 -7.18 16.68 25.19
CA LYS A 36 -6.52 16.42 26.47
C LYS A 36 -5.29 15.50 26.31
N GLU A 37 -4.51 15.77 25.28
CA GLU A 37 -3.41 14.94 24.80
C GLU A 37 -2.07 15.66 24.95
N ALA A 38 -1.09 14.98 25.53
CA ALA A 38 0.30 15.41 25.56
C ALA A 38 1.05 14.73 24.40
N VAL A 39 1.68 15.50 23.52
CA VAL A 39 2.35 14.98 22.32
C VAL A 39 3.81 15.33 22.30
N LEU A 40 4.65 14.33 22.20
CA LEU A 40 6.08 14.43 21.95
C LEU A 40 6.38 14.10 20.48
N GLU A 41 6.91 15.10 19.74
CA GLU A 41 7.09 14.99 18.30
C GLU A 41 8.56 14.74 17.95
N LEU A 42 8.97 13.50 17.85
CA LEU A 42 10.30 13.06 17.45
C LEU A 42 10.29 12.38 16.06
N TYR A 43 9.15 12.46 15.34
CA TYR A 43 8.96 11.68 14.11
C TYR A 43 9.90 12.09 12.98
N LYS A 44 10.20 13.37 12.88
CA LYS A 44 11.11 13.87 11.82
C LYS A 44 12.55 13.44 12.05
N ASP A 45 12.97 13.34 13.29
CA ASP A 45 14.36 13.06 13.65
C ASP A 45 14.63 11.56 13.75
N ILE A 46 13.84 10.87 14.57
CA ILE A 46 14.05 9.45 14.89
C ILE A 46 12.88 8.54 14.50
N GLY A 47 11.87 9.06 13.85
CA GLY A 47 10.74 8.25 13.34
C GLY A 47 9.67 7.90 14.37
N VAL A 48 9.62 8.56 15.54
CA VAL A 48 8.63 8.29 16.58
C VAL A 48 7.85 9.54 16.96
N ARG A 49 6.53 9.43 16.99
CA ARG A 49 5.64 10.41 17.61
C ARG A 49 4.85 9.72 18.70
N VAL A 50 4.97 10.23 19.90
CA VAL A 50 4.28 9.69 21.09
C VAL A 50 3.17 10.64 21.50
N SER A 51 2.00 10.09 21.77
CA SER A 51 0.89 10.84 22.34
C SER A 51 0.31 10.07 23.52
N VAL A 52 0.10 10.77 24.62
CA VAL A 52 -0.49 10.20 25.84
C VAL A 52 -1.73 10.99 26.18
N ARG A 53 -2.85 10.28 26.35
CA ARG A 53 -4.14 10.90 26.67
C ARG A 53 -4.93 10.10 27.70
N LYS A 54 -5.81 10.79 28.41
CA LYS A 54 -6.86 10.12 29.21
C LYS A 54 -7.89 9.49 28.29
N GLU A 55 -8.23 8.25 28.56
CA GLU A 55 -9.33 7.55 27.91
C GLU A 55 -10.39 7.21 28.95
N PHE A 56 -11.65 7.60 28.67
CA PHE A 56 -12.79 7.24 29.48
C PHE A 56 -13.81 6.54 28.58
N SER A 57 -13.76 5.22 28.57
CA SER A 57 -14.83 4.39 27.98
C SER A 57 -15.63 3.72 29.10
N GLN A 58 -16.73 3.04 28.76
CA GLN A 58 -17.47 2.24 29.71
C GLN A 58 -16.62 1.10 30.29
N GLU A 59 -15.65 0.61 29.52
CA GLU A 59 -14.81 -0.54 29.84
C GLU A 59 -13.44 -0.16 30.43
N TYR A 60 -12.97 1.08 30.20
CA TYR A 60 -11.63 1.50 30.59
C TYR A 60 -11.57 2.94 31.06
N LYS A 61 -11.01 3.16 32.27
CA LYS A 61 -10.71 4.47 32.84
C LYS A 61 -9.22 4.54 33.14
N GLY A 62 -8.45 5.22 32.29
CA GLY A 62 -7.01 5.28 32.51
C GLY A 62 -6.32 6.13 31.45
N TYR A 63 -5.03 5.85 31.26
CA TYR A 63 -4.24 6.54 30.26
C TYR A 63 -3.84 5.57 29.16
N ILE A 64 -3.86 6.04 27.93
CA ILE A 64 -3.36 5.32 26.77
C ILE A 64 -2.18 6.05 26.15
N VAL A 65 -1.22 5.28 25.68
CA VAL A 65 -0.12 5.74 24.84
C VAL A 65 -0.41 5.35 23.40
N VAL A 66 -0.33 6.29 22.49
CA VAL A 66 -0.40 6.05 21.06
C VAL A 66 0.92 6.48 20.44
N CYS A 67 1.64 5.54 19.85
CA CYS A 67 2.88 5.79 19.13
C CYS A 67 2.67 5.63 17.63
N ARG A 68 3.01 6.66 16.85
CA ARG A 68 3.23 6.52 15.41
C ARG A 68 4.71 6.30 15.18
N VAL A 69 5.05 5.18 14.53
CA VAL A 69 6.43 4.73 14.40
C VAL A 69 6.76 4.50 12.93
N ASN A 70 7.88 5.03 12.48
CA ASN A 70 8.55 4.63 11.26
C ASN A 70 9.70 3.69 11.65
N PHE A 71 9.50 2.39 11.50
CA PHE A 71 10.44 1.39 11.99
C PHE A 71 11.79 1.43 11.28
N HIS A 72 11.81 1.76 9.99
CA HIS A 72 13.07 1.86 9.26
C HIS A 72 13.96 2.97 9.83
N ARG A 73 13.38 4.12 10.18
CA ARG A 73 14.14 5.23 10.78
C ARG A 73 14.75 4.90 12.15
N LEU A 74 14.17 3.95 12.88
CA LEU A 74 14.74 3.50 14.15
C LEU A 74 16.04 2.70 13.97
N VAL A 75 16.22 2.03 12.83
CA VAL A 75 17.41 1.19 12.57
C VAL A 75 18.37 1.82 11.56
N SER A 76 17.85 2.64 10.65
CA SER A 76 18.64 3.27 9.57
C SER A 76 18.21 4.72 9.36
N PRO A 77 18.51 5.63 10.31
CA PRO A 77 18.02 7.01 10.26
C PRO A 77 18.51 7.81 9.05
N LEU A 78 19.64 7.43 8.48
CA LEU A 78 20.24 8.08 7.30
C LEU A 78 19.65 7.59 5.98
N ASP A 79 19.07 6.40 5.93
CA ASP A 79 18.40 5.88 4.75
C ASP A 79 16.94 6.37 4.70
N VAL A 80 16.75 7.50 4.06
CA VAL A 80 15.45 8.18 3.98
C VAL A 80 14.45 7.49 3.01
N ALA A 81 14.94 6.64 2.11
CA ALA A 81 14.12 5.95 1.11
C ALA A 81 13.75 4.52 1.50
N GLY A 82 14.47 3.93 2.45
CA GLY A 82 14.35 2.53 2.84
C GLY A 82 13.01 2.11 3.42
N VAL A 83 12.89 0.82 3.63
CA VAL A 83 11.76 0.17 4.30
C VAL A 83 12.28 -0.83 5.32
N TYR A 84 11.59 -0.94 6.44
CA TYR A 84 11.92 -1.87 7.50
C TYR A 84 11.77 -3.32 7.05
N THR A 85 12.74 -4.18 7.42
CA THR A 85 12.72 -5.63 7.19
C THR A 85 12.63 -6.40 8.50
N HIS A 86 12.07 -7.62 8.46
CA HIS A 86 11.89 -8.42 9.68
C HIS A 86 13.23 -8.79 10.36
N GLY A 87 14.31 -8.95 9.59
CA GLY A 87 15.65 -9.24 10.13
C GLY A 87 16.20 -8.16 11.07
N GLU A 88 15.64 -6.94 11.02
CA GLU A 88 16.05 -5.80 11.86
C GLU A 88 15.24 -5.68 13.18
N TYR A 89 14.39 -6.68 13.51
CA TYR A 89 13.44 -6.59 14.62
C TYR A 89 14.10 -6.27 15.96
N GLU A 90 15.16 -6.95 16.32
CA GLU A 90 15.81 -6.75 17.62
C GLU A 90 16.48 -5.36 17.72
N ALA A 91 17.15 -4.92 16.68
CA ALA A 91 17.74 -3.57 16.64
C ALA A 91 16.65 -2.48 16.79
N MET A 92 15.56 -2.63 16.08
CA MET A 92 14.39 -1.74 16.17
C MET A 92 13.78 -1.77 17.57
N ARG A 93 13.57 -2.96 18.15
CA ARG A 93 13.01 -3.14 19.50
C ARG A 93 13.87 -2.43 20.53
N VAL A 94 15.19 -2.68 20.51
CA VAL A 94 16.13 -2.05 21.46
C VAL A 94 16.09 -0.52 21.34
N THR A 95 16.12 0.01 20.10
CA THR A 95 16.04 1.47 19.87
C THR A 95 14.72 2.05 20.39
N PHE A 96 13.58 1.40 20.08
CA PHE A 96 12.28 1.83 20.57
C PHE A 96 12.21 1.80 22.10
N ASP A 97 12.62 0.70 22.73
CA ASP A 97 12.58 0.52 24.17
C ASP A 97 13.44 1.55 24.91
N ASN A 98 14.64 1.87 24.38
CA ASN A 98 15.50 2.91 24.91
C ASN A 98 14.80 4.28 24.88
N ILE A 99 14.17 4.65 23.76
CA ILE A 99 13.42 5.89 23.63
C ILE A 99 12.29 5.95 24.66
N MET A 100 11.47 4.88 24.74
CA MET A 100 10.34 4.84 25.67
C MET A 100 10.78 4.90 27.14
N THR A 101 11.85 4.22 27.50
CA THR A 101 12.41 4.21 28.84
C THR A 101 12.89 5.61 29.29
N VAL A 102 13.53 6.37 28.39
CA VAL A 102 13.92 7.78 28.67
C VAL A 102 12.71 8.60 29.15
N TYR A 103 11.55 8.37 28.57
CA TYR A 103 10.32 9.09 28.91
C TYR A 103 9.46 8.40 29.98
N GLY A 104 9.93 7.30 30.56
CA GLY A 104 9.18 6.54 31.59
C GLY A 104 7.96 5.83 31.03
N LEU A 105 7.96 5.49 29.75
CA LEU A 105 6.88 4.81 29.06
C LEU A 105 7.18 3.32 28.89
N PRO A 106 6.14 2.47 28.67
CA PRO A 106 6.30 1.05 28.49
C PRO A 106 7.20 0.65 27.32
N THR A 107 7.84 -0.51 27.41
CA THR A 107 8.58 -1.15 26.32
C THR A 107 7.64 -1.74 25.26
N LEU A 108 8.17 -2.06 24.07
CA LEU A 108 7.43 -2.49 22.89
C LEU A 108 6.49 -3.68 23.14
N GLU A 109 6.83 -4.57 24.06
CA GLU A 109 6.04 -5.75 24.37
C GLU A 109 4.64 -5.45 24.92
N ARG A 110 4.47 -4.29 25.57
CA ARG A 110 3.16 -3.84 26.09
C ARG A 110 2.26 -3.20 25.01
N TYR A 111 2.77 -3.03 23.80
CA TYR A 111 2.02 -2.39 22.71
C TYR A 111 1.35 -3.41 21.80
N ILE A 112 0.20 -3.02 21.28
CA ILE A 112 -0.50 -3.70 20.20
C ILE A 112 -0.54 -2.83 18.95
N VAL A 113 -0.54 -3.46 17.79
CA VAL A 113 -0.68 -2.77 16.50
C VAL A 113 -2.14 -2.42 16.26
N ASN A 114 -2.43 -1.13 16.08
CA ASN A 114 -3.74 -0.62 15.71
C ASN A 114 -3.83 -0.29 14.20
N ARG A 115 -2.72 0.15 13.62
CA ARG A 115 -2.56 0.37 12.18
C ARG A 115 -1.16 -0.07 11.78
N ILE A 116 -1.03 -0.64 10.58
CA ILE A 116 0.26 -0.99 10.00
C ILE A 116 0.24 -0.76 8.50
N ASP A 117 1.31 -0.17 7.98
CA ASP A 117 1.48 0.12 6.58
C ASP A 117 2.55 -0.82 6.00
N TYR A 118 2.11 -1.94 5.42
CA TYR A 118 3.00 -2.85 4.70
C TYR A 118 3.44 -2.20 3.40
N CYS A 119 4.73 -2.22 3.11
CA CYS A 119 5.25 -1.60 1.89
C CYS A 119 6.49 -2.31 1.38
N VAL A 120 6.76 -2.10 0.09
CA VAL A 120 7.99 -2.51 -0.57
C VAL A 120 8.41 -1.46 -1.60
N ASN A 121 9.72 -1.30 -1.76
CA ASN A 121 10.31 -0.54 -2.84
C ASN A 121 10.79 -1.51 -3.92
N ILE A 122 10.20 -1.43 -5.10
CA ILE A 122 10.68 -2.17 -6.26
C ILE A 122 11.57 -1.22 -7.07
N VAL A 123 12.83 -1.58 -7.23
CA VAL A 123 13.78 -0.80 -8.01
C VAL A 123 13.54 -1.08 -9.49
N THR A 124 13.12 -0.06 -10.23
CA THR A 124 12.86 -0.17 -11.67
C THR A 124 12.89 1.20 -12.34
N PRO A 125 13.56 1.35 -13.49
CA PRO A 125 13.55 2.60 -14.24
C PRO A 125 12.19 2.91 -14.89
N TYR A 126 11.22 2.00 -14.76
CA TYR A 126 9.91 2.07 -15.40
C TYR A 126 8.78 2.37 -14.41
N ALA A 127 9.05 2.94 -13.23
CA ALA A 127 8.07 3.20 -12.19
C ALA A 127 6.84 3.96 -12.74
N ALA A 128 7.06 5.06 -13.44
CA ALA A 128 5.99 5.86 -14.05
C ALA A 128 5.18 5.08 -15.10
N GLU A 129 5.82 4.17 -15.85
CA GLU A 129 5.14 3.33 -16.84
C GLU A 129 4.26 2.28 -16.16
N TYR A 130 4.76 1.61 -15.11
CA TYR A 130 3.95 0.69 -14.33
C TYR A 130 2.70 1.37 -13.76
N ILE A 131 2.82 2.59 -13.24
CA ILE A 131 1.67 3.34 -12.74
C ILE A 131 0.62 3.53 -13.84
N LYS A 132 1.02 3.97 -15.04
CA LYS A 132 0.11 4.16 -16.17
C LYS A 132 -0.58 2.86 -16.61
N LEU A 133 0.14 1.74 -16.60
CA LEU A 133 -0.42 0.43 -16.92
C LEU A 133 -1.41 -0.05 -15.84
N MET A 134 -1.05 0.09 -14.57
CA MET A 134 -1.91 -0.30 -13.44
C MET A 134 -3.16 0.57 -13.31
N GLN A 135 -3.13 1.84 -13.74
CA GLN A 135 -4.33 2.68 -13.82
C GLN A 135 -5.38 2.12 -14.79
N LYS A 136 -4.93 1.36 -15.80
CA LYS A 136 -5.79 0.61 -16.72
C LYS A 136 -6.17 -0.78 -16.22
N GLY A 137 -5.65 -1.19 -15.09
CA GLY A 137 -5.91 -2.48 -14.48
C GLY A 137 -7.34 -2.64 -13.97
N ASN A 138 -7.54 -3.67 -13.19
CA ASN A 138 -8.84 -3.96 -12.58
C ASN A 138 -9.07 -3.03 -11.37
N LYS A 139 -10.32 -2.61 -11.19
CA LYS A 139 -10.75 -1.99 -9.94
C LYS A 139 -11.03 -3.09 -8.91
N PRO A 140 -10.29 -3.18 -7.81
CA PRO A 140 -10.51 -4.22 -6.82
C PRO A 140 -11.93 -4.16 -6.24
N TYR A 141 -12.52 -5.34 -6.02
CA TYR A 141 -13.84 -5.45 -5.37
C TYR A 141 -13.79 -4.81 -3.98
N ASN A 142 -14.86 -4.13 -3.59
CA ASN A 142 -14.97 -3.37 -2.33
C ASN A 142 -13.96 -2.24 -2.13
N LEU A 143 -13.25 -1.83 -3.18
CA LEU A 143 -12.43 -0.63 -3.14
C LEU A 143 -12.99 0.45 -4.07
N THR A 144 -12.70 1.69 -3.76
CA THR A 144 -13.11 2.84 -4.56
C THR A 144 -11.93 3.77 -4.79
N ILE A 145 -11.97 4.48 -5.89
CA ILE A 145 -11.06 5.58 -6.21
C ILE A 145 -11.46 6.78 -5.35
N PRO A 146 -10.53 7.57 -4.84
CA PRO A 146 -10.83 8.78 -4.09
C PRO A 146 -11.76 9.71 -4.86
N TYR A 147 -12.63 10.37 -4.13
CA TYR A 147 -13.51 11.40 -4.68
C TYR A 147 -12.90 12.78 -4.43
N ASP A 148 -12.68 13.51 -5.50
CA ASP A 148 -12.29 14.92 -5.40
C ASP A 148 -13.53 15.80 -5.23
N LYS A 149 -13.62 16.44 -4.07
CA LYS A 149 -14.73 17.34 -3.73
C LYS A 149 -14.73 18.63 -4.58
N LYS A 150 -13.57 19.07 -5.08
CA LYS A 150 -13.46 20.29 -5.86
C LYS A 150 -14.00 20.10 -7.29
N ASN A 151 -13.66 18.95 -7.89
CA ASN A 151 -14.02 18.64 -9.25
C ASN A 151 -15.25 17.73 -9.37
N HIS A 152 -15.85 17.33 -8.24
CA HIS A 152 -16.99 16.41 -8.18
C HIS A 152 -16.80 15.08 -8.94
N GLU A 153 -15.54 14.65 -9.10
CA GLU A 153 -15.15 13.45 -9.84
C GLU A 153 -14.35 12.46 -9.00
N ARG A 154 -14.35 11.20 -9.44
CA ARG A 154 -13.46 10.16 -8.94
C ARG A 154 -12.35 9.92 -9.95
N TYR A 155 -11.10 10.21 -9.57
CA TYR A 155 -9.97 10.03 -10.46
C TYR A 155 -8.74 9.49 -9.72
N GLN A 156 -7.87 8.81 -10.46
CA GLN A 156 -6.54 8.47 -9.98
C GLN A 156 -5.64 9.70 -10.13
N LYS A 157 -4.94 10.04 -9.03
CA LYS A 157 -3.96 11.11 -9.08
C LYS A 157 -2.82 10.74 -10.04
N GLU A 158 -2.32 11.69 -10.80
CA GLU A 158 -1.15 11.48 -11.63
C GLU A 158 0.03 10.95 -10.80
N GLY A 159 0.79 10.01 -11.37
CA GLY A 159 1.91 9.37 -10.66
C GLY A 159 1.53 8.36 -9.59
N SER A 160 0.24 8.01 -9.43
CA SER A 160 -0.19 7.00 -8.45
C SER A 160 -1.39 6.18 -8.88
N VAL A 161 -1.54 4.99 -8.27
CA VAL A 161 -2.76 4.19 -8.28
C VAL A 161 -3.21 4.04 -6.85
N TYR A 162 -4.31 4.68 -6.49
CA TYR A 162 -4.79 4.72 -5.12
C TYR A 162 -6.24 4.22 -5.01
N TYR A 163 -6.45 3.29 -4.11
CA TYR A 163 -7.75 2.74 -3.77
C TYR A 163 -7.95 2.72 -2.25
N HIS A 164 -9.18 2.98 -1.81
CA HIS A 164 -9.55 2.81 -0.40
C HIS A 164 -10.80 1.94 -0.27
N SER A 165 -10.98 1.27 0.87
CA SER A 165 -12.14 0.42 1.08
C SER A 165 -13.42 1.25 1.15
N THR A 166 -14.50 0.71 0.55
CA THR A 166 -15.81 1.36 0.47
C THR A 166 -16.61 1.30 1.76
N ALA A 167 -16.17 0.53 2.74
CA ALA A 167 -16.83 0.42 4.04
C ALA A 167 -16.69 1.72 4.87
N TYR A 168 -17.17 2.82 4.28
CA TYR A 168 -17.34 4.08 4.97
C TYR A 168 -18.71 4.09 5.63
N ASP A 169 -18.76 3.80 6.91
CA ASP A 169 -19.94 4.09 7.70
C ASP A 169 -20.01 5.59 7.96
N LYS A 170 -20.89 6.29 7.25
CA LYS A 170 -21.12 7.73 7.41
C LYS A 170 -21.42 8.11 8.89
N ARG A 171 -22.01 7.20 9.68
CA ARG A 171 -22.35 7.43 11.09
C ARG A 171 -21.12 7.37 12.00
N LYS A 172 -20.12 6.57 11.65
CA LYS A 172 -18.92 6.32 12.49
C LYS A 172 -17.70 7.12 12.06
N LYS A 173 -17.76 7.93 10.99
CA LYS A 173 -16.58 8.60 10.38
C LYS A 173 -15.38 7.65 10.22
N SER A 174 -15.65 6.33 10.06
CA SER A 174 -14.60 5.34 10.00
C SER A 174 -13.88 5.45 8.66
N THR A 175 -12.59 5.65 8.71
CA THR A 175 -11.70 5.36 7.58
C THR A 175 -11.91 3.90 7.20
N GLY A 176 -11.98 3.58 5.91
CA GLY A 176 -12.16 2.21 5.46
C GLY A 176 -11.13 1.25 6.06
N ALA A 177 -11.39 -0.06 5.99
CA ALA A 177 -10.54 -1.07 6.64
C ALA A 177 -9.08 -1.05 6.15
N TYR A 178 -8.83 -0.66 4.89
CA TYR A 178 -7.49 -0.54 4.33
C TYR A 178 -7.46 0.33 3.06
N THR A 179 -6.26 0.77 2.69
CA THR A 179 -5.98 1.42 1.41
C THR A 179 -4.87 0.70 0.68
N ILE A 180 -4.88 0.79 -0.65
CA ILE A 180 -3.80 0.31 -1.52
C ILE A 180 -3.26 1.51 -2.28
N ASN A 181 -1.95 1.69 -2.29
CA ASN A 181 -1.28 2.75 -3.02
C ASN A 181 -0.04 2.22 -3.76
N PHE A 182 0.04 2.50 -5.06
CA PHE A 182 1.22 2.27 -5.88
C PHE A 182 1.66 3.62 -6.40
N TYR A 183 2.91 3.99 -6.22
CA TYR A 183 3.36 5.31 -6.65
C TYR A 183 4.85 5.35 -6.98
N ASP A 184 5.18 6.24 -7.91
CA ASP A 184 6.54 6.64 -8.19
C ASP A 184 7.06 7.48 -7.02
N LYS A 185 8.05 6.94 -6.32
CA LYS A 185 8.58 7.58 -5.11
C LYS A 185 9.31 8.89 -5.41
N TYR A 186 9.98 8.98 -6.56
CA TYR A 186 10.61 10.20 -7.03
C TYR A 186 9.58 11.29 -7.28
N ALA A 187 8.56 11.00 -8.11
CA ALA A 187 7.50 11.96 -8.41
C ALA A 187 6.73 12.41 -7.17
N GLN A 188 6.52 11.51 -6.20
CA GLN A 188 5.92 11.87 -4.92
C GLN A 188 6.78 12.90 -4.17
N LYS A 189 8.09 12.66 -4.04
CA LYS A 189 8.98 13.53 -3.29
C LYS A 189 9.20 14.88 -3.97
N GLU A 190 9.27 14.89 -5.29
CA GLU A 190 9.26 16.11 -6.08
C GLU A 190 8.00 16.95 -5.82
N SER A 191 6.82 16.32 -5.80
CA SER A 191 5.56 17.00 -5.47
C SER A 191 5.46 17.50 -4.01
N GLU A 192 6.27 16.96 -3.11
CA GLU A 192 6.43 17.42 -1.73
C GLU A 192 7.45 18.57 -1.59
N GLY A 193 8.06 19.01 -2.70
CA GLY A 193 8.97 20.15 -2.75
C GLY A 193 10.47 19.81 -2.63
N LEU A 194 10.85 18.52 -2.67
CA LEU A 194 12.27 18.14 -2.74
C LEU A 194 12.80 18.40 -4.15
N SER A 195 14.09 18.73 -4.25
CA SER A 195 14.76 19.00 -5.53
C SER A 195 16.23 18.61 -5.51
N GLY A 196 16.85 18.52 -6.69
CA GLY A 196 18.28 18.28 -6.84
C GLY A 196 18.74 16.98 -6.17
N LYS A 197 19.82 17.06 -5.40
CA LYS A 197 20.45 15.90 -4.75
C LYS A 197 19.54 15.20 -3.72
N ASP A 198 18.60 15.93 -3.12
CA ASP A 198 17.68 15.36 -2.14
C ASP A 198 16.67 14.36 -2.77
N LEU A 199 16.52 14.39 -4.09
CA LEU A 199 15.70 13.44 -4.84
C LEU A 199 16.45 12.18 -5.27
N GLU A 200 17.76 12.17 -5.30
CA GLU A 200 18.58 11.04 -5.77
C GLU A 200 18.23 9.71 -5.06
N PRO A 201 18.06 9.68 -3.72
CA PRO A 201 17.74 8.44 -3.01
C PRO A 201 16.38 7.82 -3.42
N TYR A 202 15.52 8.55 -4.08
CA TYR A 202 14.17 8.13 -4.46
C TYR A 202 14.04 7.73 -5.93
N GLN A 203 15.14 7.84 -6.70
CA GLN A 203 15.13 7.50 -8.13
C GLN A 203 14.82 6.02 -8.36
N ASN A 204 14.07 5.75 -9.45
CA ASN A 204 13.76 4.40 -9.89
C ASN A 204 13.03 3.53 -8.86
N ILE A 205 12.29 4.13 -7.93
CA ILE A 205 11.54 3.41 -6.91
C ILE A 205 10.05 3.43 -7.23
N LEU A 206 9.51 2.27 -7.59
CA LEU A 206 8.07 2.00 -7.54
C LEU A 206 7.73 1.51 -6.12
N ARG A 207 7.02 2.31 -5.33
CA ARG A 207 6.57 1.89 -4.00
C ARG A 207 5.17 1.30 -4.07
N ILE A 208 5.03 0.13 -3.46
CA ILE A 208 3.74 -0.51 -3.19
C ILE A 208 3.48 -0.38 -1.69
N GLU A 209 2.31 0.13 -1.31
CA GLU A 209 1.94 0.34 0.08
C GLU A 209 0.49 -0.09 0.33
N VAL A 210 0.28 -0.86 1.39
CA VAL A 210 -1.05 -1.26 1.87
C VAL A 210 -1.19 -0.82 3.31
N GLN A 211 -2.00 0.22 3.54
CA GLN A 211 -2.29 0.72 4.87
C GLN A 211 -3.43 -0.09 5.47
N CYS A 212 -3.15 -0.89 6.47
CA CYS A 212 -4.11 -1.71 7.18
C CYS A 212 -4.55 -0.99 8.46
N HIS A 213 -5.79 -0.50 8.50
CA HIS A 213 -6.40 0.07 9.71
C HIS A 213 -6.90 -1.03 10.66
N SER A 214 -7.32 -0.67 11.87
CA SER A 214 -7.72 -1.61 12.91
C SER A 214 -8.62 -2.77 12.43
N PRO A 215 -9.70 -2.56 11.63
CA PRO A 215 -10.53 -3.69 11.17
C PRO A 215 -9.78 -4.67 10.25
N LYS A 216 -8.82 -4.18 9.44
CA LYS A 216 -7.98 -5.06 8.60
C LYS A 216 -6.94 -5.78 9.44
N VAL A 217 -6.35 -5.10 10.44
CA VAL A 217 -5.42 -5.71 11.41
C VAL A 217 -6.10 -6.86 12.15
N ASP A 218 -7.35 -6.68 12.60
CA ASP A 218 -8.14 -7.74 13.24
C ASP A 218 -8.45 -8.91 12.28
N THR A 219 -8.67 -8.61 11.00
CA THR A 219 -8.83 -9.64 9.97
C THR A 219 -7.54 -10.42 9.74
N LEU A 220 -6.39 -9.73 9.69
CA LEU A 220 -5.07 -10.38 9.56
C LEU A 220 -4.77 -11.25 10.77
N LYS A 221 -5.03 -10.78 12.00
CA LYS A 221 -4.90 -11.58 13.22
C LYS A 221 -5.64 -12.91 13.08
N ARG A 222 -6.91 -12.88 12.65
CA ARG A 222 -7.73 -14.10 12.46
C ARG A 222 -7.22 -14.97 11.32
N LYS A 223 -6.87 -14.38 10.16
CA LYS A 223 -6.38 -15.11 8.97
C LYS A 223 -5.10 -15.89 9.27
N PHE A 224 -4.18 -15.30 10.02
CA PHE A 224 -2.89 -15.91 10.39
C PHE A 224 -2.90 -16.58 11.76
N GLN A 225 -4.09 -16.74 12.37
CA GLN A 225 -4.29 -17.42 13.67
C GLN A 225 -3.38 -16.90 14.79
N LEU A 226 -3.10 -15.59 14.80
CA LEU A 226 -2.26 -14.97 15.79
C LEU A 226 -3.00 -14.87 17.13
N TRP A 227 -2.31 -15.17 18.23
CA TRP A 227 -2.89 -15.07 19.56
C TRP A 227 -3.14 -13.62 20.00
N ASN A 228 -2.33 -12.65 19.53
CA ASN A 228 -2.54 -11.22 19.75
C ASN A 228 -2.07 -10.37 18.55
N LYS A 229 -2.09 -9.04 18.69
CA LYS A 229 -1.63 -8.07 17.69
C LYS A 229 -0.30 -7.42 18.09
N SER A 230 0.61 -8.17 18.74
CA SER A 230 1.92 -7.62 19.11
C SER A 230 2.73 -7.21 17.90
N PRO A 231 3.60 -6.20 18.00
CA PRO A 231 4.48 -5.79 16.91
C PRO A 231 5.31 -6.97 16.37
N LYS A 232 5.84 -7.84 17.24
CA LYS A 232 6.63 -9.01 16.82
C LYS A 232 5.89 -9.92 15.84
N LEU A 233 4.60 -10.17 16.07
CA LEU A 233 3.79 -11.03 15.20
C LEU A 233 3.36 -10.28 13.92
N MET A 234 2.91 -9.04 14.06
CA MET A 234 2.37 -8.27 12.93
C MET A 234 3.44 -7.79 11.95
N LEU A 235 4.71 -7.67 12.38
CA LEU A 235 5.85 -7.29 11.55
C LEU A 235 6.47 -8.47 10.78
N SER A 236 5.84 -9.66 10.77
CA SER A 236 6.38 -10.84 10.08
C SER A 236 6.48 -10.64 8.56
N SER A 237 7.49 -11.26 7.95
CA SER A 237 7.69 -11.27 6.50
C SER A 237 6.55 -11.99 5.77
N GLU A 238 6.01 -13.06 6.37
CA GLU A 238 4.89 -13.83 5.82
C GLU A 238 3.63 -12.97 5.66
N ILE A 239 3.22 -12.23 6.70
CA ILE A 239 2.04 -11.36 6.65
C ILE A 239 2.27 -10.24 5.64
N SER A 240 3.43 -9.61 5.68
CA SER A 240 3.81 -8.54 4.74
C SER A 240 3.72 -9.01 3.29
N ARG A 241 4.35 -10.15 2.97
CA ARG A 241 4.33 -10.75 1.63
C ARG A 241 2.91 -11.07 1.18
N ALA A 242 2.11 -11.71 2.04
CA ALA A 242 0.73 -12.07 1.70
C ALA A 242 -0.16 -10.85 1.44
N VAL A 243 -0.01 -9.77 2.23
CA VAL A 243 -0.78 -8.53 2.06
C VAL A 243 -0.39 -7.81 0.77
N LEU A 244 0.92 -7.68 0.50
CA LEU A 244 1.44 -7.03 -0.71
C LEU A 244 1.08 -7.84 -1.97
N HIS A 245 1.22 -9.17 -1.93
CA HIS A 245 0.82 -10.04 -3.04
C HIS A 245 -0.66 -9.91 -3.37
N GLU A 246 -1.53 -9.95 -2.36
CA GLU A 246 -2.97 -9.75 -2.56
C GLU A 246 -3.27 -8.40 -3.23
N ALA A 247 -2.57 -7.33 -2.83
CA ALA A 247 -2.75 -6.01 -3.42
C ALA A 247 -2.30 -5.96 -4.89
N VAL A 248 -1.13 -6.54 -5.21
CA VAL A 248 -0.63 -6.62 -6.59
C VAL A 248 -1.59 -7.42 -7.47
N LEU A 249 -2.02 -8.61 -7.02
CA LEU A 249 -2.97 -9.43 -7.79
C LEU A 249 -4.28 -8.70 -8.09
N ARG A 250 -4.78 -7.92 -7.13
CA ARG A 250 -6.03 -7.18 -7.28
C ARG A 250 -5.94 -6.00 -8.24
N VAL A 251 -4.79 -5.33 -8.31
CA VAL A 251 -4.60 -4.11 -9.10
C VAL A 251 -3.94 -4.42 -10.43
N ALA A 252 -2.79 -5.08 -10.42
CA ALA A 252 -1.97 -5.36 -11.60
C ALA A 252 -2.34 -6.67 -12.31
N GLY A 253 -3.01 -7.60 -11.62
CA GLY A 253 -3.27 -8.94 -12.16
C GLY A 253 -2.01 -9.82 -12.17
N THR A 254 -1.97 -10.86 -13.01
CA THR A 254 -0.95 -11.91 -13.00
C THR A 254 -0.02 -11.91 -14.22
N GLY A 255 -0.41 -11.40 -15.36
CA GLY A 255 0.37 -11.48 -16.61
C GLY A 255 1.41 -10.37 -16.77
N ASP A 256 2.39 -10.60 -17.64
CA ASP A 256 3.35 -9.59 -18.06
C ASP A 256 2.70 -8.59 -19.03
N TYR A 257 3.25 -7.38 -19.06
CA TYR A 257 2.76 -6.30 -19.92
C TYR A 257 3.51 -6.33 -21.27
N TYR A 258 2.96 -7.03 -22.24
CA TYR A 258 3.50 -7.10 -23.58
C TYR A 258 3.15 -5.89 -24.44
N ARG A 259 3.89 -5.68 -25.52
CA ARG A 259 3.44 -4.81 -26.61
C ARG A 259 2.18 -5.41 -27.23
N ARG A 260 1.25 -4.54 -27.67
CA ARG A 260 -0.03 -5.01 -28.18
C ARG A 260 0.11 -6.02 -29.33
N ALA A 261 1.01 -5.77 -30.30
CA ALA A 261 1.22 -6.68 -31.41
C ALA A 261 1.74 -8.05 -30.95
N GLU A 262 2.64 -8.08 -30.00
CA GLU A 262 3.19 -9.33 -29.42
C GLU A 262 2.08 -10.09 -28.64
N ALA A 263 1.33 -9.39 -27.81
CA ALA A 263 0.21 -10.01 -27.09
C ALA A 263 -0.83 -10.62 -28.06
N LEU A 264 -1.17 -9.94 -29.14
CA LEU A 264 -2.08 -10.45 -30.17
C LEU A 264 -1.50 -11.71 -30.87
N SER A 265 -0.21 -11.71 -31.19
CA SER A 265 0.45 -12.90 -31.76
C SER A 265 0.39 -14.11 -30.82
N MET A 266 0.57 -13.89 -29.51
CA MET A 266 0.43 -14.96 -28.50
C MET A 266 -1.02 -15.47 -28.41
N ILE A 267 -2.01 -14.58 -28.53
CA ILE A 267 -3.42 -14.94 -28.52
C ILE A 267 -3.80 -15.75 -29.77
N GLU A 268 -3.29 -15.38 -30.95
CA GLU A 268 -3.53 -16.14 -32.17
C GLU A 268 -2.97 -17.56 -32.10
N ALA A 269 -1.86 -17.76 -31.43
CA ALA A 269 -1.26 -19.08 -31.20
C ALA A 269 -2.01 -19.97 -30.17
N LEU A 270 -3.01 -19.41 -29.47
CA LEU A 270 -3.76 -20.18 -28.47
C LEU A 270 -4.55 -21.34 -29.08
N PRO A 271 -4.51 -22.54 -28.48
CA PRO A 271 -5.30 -23.68 -28.91
C PRO A 271 -6.74 -23.54 -28.36
N CYS A 272 -7.47 -22.51 -28.79
CA CYS A 272 -8.87 -22.28 -28.38
C CYS A 272 -9.74 -21.86 -29.55
N ARG A 273 -11.07 -21.86 -29.35
CA ARG A 273 -12.06 -21.51 -30.38
C ARG A 273 -11.87 -20.05 -30.82
N GLY A 274 -12.09 -19.77 -32.13
CA GLY A 274 -12.00 -18.42 -32.70
C GLY A 274 -12.83 -17.39 -31.92
N ALA A 275 -14.05 -17.70 -31.55
CA ALA A 275 -14.89 -16.84 -30.74
C ALA A 275 -14.25 -16.41 -29.38
N THR A 276 -13.43 -17.28 -28.78
CA THR A 276 -12.71 -16.90 -27.56
C THR A 276 -11.60 -15.90 -27.86
N LYS A 277 -10.88 -16.05 -28.96
CA LYS A 277 -9.85 -15.11 -29.42
C LYS A 277 -10.46 -13.74 -29.71
N GLU A 278 -11.58 -13.71 -30.42
CA GLU A 278 -12.35 -12.50 -30.72
C GLU A 278 -12.80 -11.77 -29.44
N ASN A 279 -13.29 -12.52 -28.44
CA ASN A 279 -13.68 -11.96 -27.15
C ASN A 279 -12.48 -11.34 -26.42
N ILE A 280 -11.31 -11.99 -26.45
CA ILE A 280 -10.07 -11.44 -25.87
C ILE A 280 -9.71 -10.15 -26.59
N GLN A 281 -9.73 -10.11 -27.93
CA GLN A 281 -9.42 -8.92 -28.71
C GLN A 281 -10.36 -7.77 -28.38
N LYS A 282 -11.68 -8.01 -28.33
CA LYS A 282 -12.67 -6.98 -27.93
C LYS A 282 -12.36 -6.39 -26.56
N ILE A 283 -12.06 -7.24 -25.59
CA ILE A 283 -11.68 -6.78 -24.24
C ILE A 283 -10.44 -5.91 -24.27
N MET A 284 -9.41 -6.34 -24.98
CA MET A 284 -8.15 -5.60 -25.10
C MET A 284 -8.32 -4.28 -25.88
N ASP A 285 -9.21 -4.23 -26.85
CA ASP A 285 -9.56 -3.01 -27.58
C ASP A 285 -10.18 -1.97 -26.65
N GLU A 286 -11.17 -2.37 -25.86
CA GLU A 286 -11.80 -1.48 -24.89
C GLU A 286 -10.84 -0.99 -23.79
N ILE A 287 -9.91 -1.84 -23.35
CA ILE A 287 -8.86 -1.41 -22.42
C ILE A 287 -7.90 -0.41 -23.09
N GLY A 288 -7.66 -0.60 -24.38
CA GLY A 288 -6.73 0.23 -25.18
C GLY A 288 -7.18 1.66 -25.42
N ILE A 289 -8.48 1.96 -25.39
CA ILE A 289 -9.00 3.31 -25.64
C ILE A 289 -8.51 4.32 -24.60
N GLN A 290 -8.69 5.61 -24.90
CA GLN A 290 -8.43 6.67 -23.94
C GLN A 290 -9.32 6.49 -22.71
N TYR A 291 -8.71 6.52 -21.51
CA TYR A 291 -9.37 6.22 -20.22
C TYR A 291 -9.95 4.80 -20.08
N GLY A 292 -9.62 3.89 -21.00
CA GLY A 292 -10.01 2.48 -20.89
C GLY A 292 -9.34 1.79 -19.68
N SER A 293 -10.01 0.78 -19.15
CA SER A 293 -9.47 -0.10 -18.09
C SER A 293 -10.19 -1.44 -18.12
N VAL A 294 -9.62 -2.46 -17.47
CA VAL A 294 -10.25 -3.78 -17.34
C VAL A 294 -11.66 -3.67 -16.73
N TRP A 295 -11.81 -2.84 -15.70
CA TRP A 295 -13.11 -2.61 -15.09
C TRP A 295 -14.11 -1.94 -16.05
N ARG A 296 -13.69 -0.89 -16.79
CA ARG A 296 -14.54 -0.20 -17.76
C ARG A 296 -14.93 -1.10 -18.94
N ALA A 297 -13.97 -1.90 -19.44
CA ALA A 297 -14.23 -2.88 -20.49
C ALA A 297 -15.32 -3.90 -20.04
N ARG A 298 -15.23 -4.40 -18.81
CA ARG A 298 -16.27 -5.27 -18.27
C ARG A 298 -17.62 -4.56 -18.15
N GLN A 299 -17.66 -3.32 -17.64
CA GLN A 299 -18.90 -2.55 -17.56
C GLN A 299 -19.53 -2.38 -18.94
N LYS A 300 -18.76 -1.89 -19.92
CA LYS A 300 -19.25 -1.66 -21.29
C LYS A 300 -19.72 -2.97 -21.94
N LEU A 301 -18.83 -3.95 -22.09
CA LEU A 301 -19.10 -5.16 -22.88
C LEU A 301 -20.11 -6.11 -22.24
N VAL A 302 -20.18 -6.16 -20.90
CA VAL A 302 -21.05 -7.13 -20.19
C VAL A 302 -22.33 -6.49 -19.69
N LYS A 303 -22.29 -5.25 -19.18
CA LYS A 303 -23.44 -4.62 -18.53
C LYS A 303 -24.20 -3.68 -19.46
N ASP A 304 -23.49 -2.82 -20.18
CA ASP A 304 -24.13 -1.76 -20.97
C ASP A 304 -24.54 -2.27 -22.36
N THR A 305 -23.58 -2.79 -23.16
CA THR A 305 -23.87 -3.26 -24.53
C THR A 305 -24.28 -4.72 -24.61
N GLN A 306 -23.99 -5.50 -23.58
CA GLN A 306 -24.25 -6.95 -23.50
C GLN A 306 -23.64 -7.76 -24.68
N GLU A 307 -22.58 -7.27 -25.29
CA GLU A 307 -21.84 -7.96 -26.33
C GLU A 307 -21.18 -9.24 -25.86
N LEU A 308 -20.85 -9.31 -24.57
CA LEU A 308 -20.31 -10.50 -23.89
C LEU A 308 -21.15 -10.87 -22.69
N LYS A 309 -21.35 -12.19 -22.50
CA LYS A 309 -21.84 -12.71 -21.23
C LYS A 309 -20.73 -12.65 -20.17
N GLU A 310 -21.08 -12.57 -18.88
CA GLU A 310 -20.12 -12.56 -17.78
C GLU A 310 -19.15 -13.75 -17.82
N GLU A 311 -19.67 -14.92 -18.21
CA GLU A 311 -18.87 -16.14 -18.35
C GLU A 311 -17.85 -16.04 -19.49
N GLN A 312 -18.25 -15.46 -20.63
CA GLN A 312 -17.36 -15.25 -21.79
C GLN A 312 -16.22 -14.28 -21.42
N PHE A 313 -16.55 -13.19 -20.72
CA PHE A 313 -15.54 -12.26 -20.23
C PHE A 313 -14.56 -12.95 -19.28
N ARG A 314 -15.08 -13.70 -18.29
CA ARG A 314 -14.25 -14.46 -17.35
C ARG A 314 -13.36 -15.49 -18.03
N ASN A 315 -13.90 -16.24 -19.00
CA ASN A 315 -13.15 -17.24 -19.75
C ASN A 315 -12.02 -16.61 -20.58
N ALA A 316 -12.29 -15.48 -21.25
CA ALA A 316 -11.28 -14.73 -21.97
C ALA A 316 -10.14 -14.24 -21.06
N MET A 317 -10.47 -13.71 -19.89
CA MET A 317 -9.49 -13.28 -18.88
C MET A 317 -8.67 -14.44 -18.32
N ASN A 318 -9.29 -15.61 -18.13
CA ASN A 318 -8.59 -16.82 -17.68
C ASN A 318 -7.60 -17.31 -18.75
N LYS A 319 -7.95 -17.26 -20.02
CA LYS A 319 -7.04 -17.63 -21.12
C LYS A 319 -5.81 -16.74 -21.19
N LEU A 320 -5.99 -15.41 -21.01
CA LEU A 320 -4.86 -14.48 -20.91
C LEU A 320 -3.95 -14.83 -19.72
N LYS A 321 -4.56 -15.15 -18.57
CA LYS A 321 -3.81 -15.57 -17.39
C LYS A 321 -3.02 -16.86 -17.62
N GLU A 322 -3.59 -17.87 -18.29
CA GLU A 322 -2.95 -19.15 -18.60
C GLU A 322 -1.66 -18.96 -19.41
N ILE A 323 -1.65 -18.01 -20.35
CA ILE A 323 -0.46 -17.70 -21.17
C ILE A 323 0.43 -16.60 -20.58
N GLY A 324 0.14 -16.13 -19.37
CA GLY A 324 0.95 -15.11 -18.71
C GLY A 324 0.88 -13.72 -19.32
N VAL A 325 -0.18 -13.40 -20.08
CA VAL A 325 -0.39 -12.10 -20.73
C VAL A 325 -1.32 -11.23 -19.90
N ASN A 326 -0.89 -10.01 -19.58
CA ASN A 326 -1.76 -9.02 -18.97
C ASN A 326 -2.73 -8.44 -20.03
N PRO A 327 -4.02 -8.30 -19.73
CA PRO A 327 -4.97 -7.67 -20.65
C PRO A 327 -4.65 -6.21 -20.96
N VAL A 328 -3.92 -5.54 -20.05
CA VAL A 328 -3.39 -4.19 -20.27
C VAL A 328 -2.08 -4.29 -21.04
N THR A 329 -2.01 -3.70 -22.23
CA THR A 329 -0.83 -3.78 -23.09
C THR A 329 -0.16 -2.42 -23.28
N ILE A 330 1.12 -2.45 -23.61
CA ILE A 330 1.89 -1.28 -24.05
C ILE A 330 1.54 -1.01 -25.51
N GLY A 331 1.08 0.20 -25.84
CA GLY A 331 0.78 0.57 -27.24
C GLY A 331 2.01 0.44 -28.15
N ASN A 332 1.82 -0.06 -29.37
CA ASN A 332 2.92 -0.32 -30.31
C ASN A 332 3.74 0.94 -30.65
N SER A 333 3.10 2.08 -30.80
CA SER A 333 3.74 3.38 -31.11
C SER A 333 4.29 4.09 -29.87
N ARG A 334 3.97 3.60 -28.67
CA ARG A 334 4.36 4.24 -27.42
C ARG A 334 5.86 4.07 -27.17
N LYS A 335 6.58 5.18 -27.15
CA LYS A 335 7.98 5.21 -26.72
C LYS A 335 8.03 5.20 -25.18
N VAL A 336 8.68 4.19 -24.63
CA VAL A 336 9.01 4.11 -23.20
C VAL A 336 10.53 4.26 -23.10
N ARG A 337 10.98 5.28 -22.38
CA ARG A 337 12.41 5.61 -22.25
C ARG A 337 13.17 4.40 -21.71
N GLY A 338 14.22 3.99 -22.40
CA GLY A 338 15.05 2.85 -22.02
C GLY A 338 14.47 1.46 -22.31
N LEU A 339 13.21 1.35 -22.72
CA LEU A 339 12.60 0.07 -23.09
C LEU A 339 12.74 -0.17 -24.60
N PRO A 340 13.34 -1.29 -25.05
CA PRO A 340 13.43 -1.65 -26.46
C PRO A 340 12.04 -1.69 -27.13
N LYS A 341 11.98 -1.40 -28.43
CA LYS A 341 10.70 -1.29 -29.18
C LYS A 341 9.82 -2.55 -29.09
N ARG A 342 10.41 -3.72 -28.95
CA ARG A 342 9.70 -5.01 -28.88
C ARG A 342 9.65 -5.60 -27.47
N ALA A 343 10.29 -4.97 -26.49
CA ALA A 343 10.28 -5.49 -25.12
C ALA A 343 8.98 -5.16 -24.40
N GLY A 344 8.49 -6.10 -23.62
CA GLY A 344 7.46 -5.93 -22.60
C GLY A 344 8.06 -5.58 -21.24
N LEU A 345 7.19 -5.44 -20.24
CA LEU A 345 7.56 -5.29 -18.84
C LEU A 345 7.06 -6.51 -18.05
N PRO A 346 7.89 -7.12 -17.20
CA PRO A 346 7.45 -8.21 -16.35
C PRO A 346 6.33 -7.73 -15.40
N ASN A 347 5.55 -8.66 -14.88
CA ASN A 347 4.60 -8.33 -13.82
C ASN A 347 5.34 -7.79 -12.60
N VAL A 348 4.75 -6.81 -11.93
CA VAL A 348 5.33 -6.17 -10.74
C VAL A 348 5.68 -7.19 -9.66
N TRP A 349 4.88 -8.27 -9.52
CA TRP A 349 5.17 -9.31 -8.54
C TRP A 349 6.40 -10.15 -8.92
N LYS A 350 6.70 -10.36 -10.20
CA LYS A 350 7.94 -11.01 -10.62
C LYS A 350 9.15 -10.18 -10.21
N LEU A 351 9.11 -8.86 -10.40
CA LEU A 351 10.18 -7.98 -9.92
C LEU A 351 10.36 -8.05 -8.38
N TYR A 352 9.25 -8.17 -7.65
CA TYR A 352 9.32 -8.38 -6.20
C TYR A 352 10.04 -9.70 -5.85
N GLU A 353 9.66 -10.81 -6.50
CA GLU A 353 10.29 -12.11 -6.26
C GLU A 353 11.78 -12.11 -6.62
N GLU A 354 12.17 -11.46 -7.72
CA GLU A 354 13.58 -11.31 -8.14
C GLU A 354 14.41 -10.50 -7.12
N GLN A 355 13.82 -9.47 -6.50
CA GLN A 355 14.55 -8.58 -5.61
C GLN A 355 14.50 -9.03 -4.14
N TYR A 356 13.47 -9.77 -3.74
CA TYR A 356 13.17 -10.07 -2.32
C TYR A 356 12.73 -11.50 -2.05
N GLY A 357 12.63 -12.35 -3.08
CA GLY A 357 12.08 -13.72 -2.98
C GLY A 357 13.11 -14.78 -2.62
N GLY A 358 14.36 -14.39 -2.32
CA GLY A 358 15.45 -15.29 -1.90
C GLY A 358 15.35 -15.74 -0.45
#